data_a14bb5607160a463e3d2032c9752f46e
#
_entry.id   a14bb5607160a463e3d2032c9752f46e
#
_cell.length_a   1.000
_cell.length_b   1.000
_cell.length_c   1.000
_cell.angle_alpha   90.00
_cell.angle_beta   90.00
_cell.angle_gamma   90.00
#
_symmetry.space_group_name_H-M   'P 1'
#
loop_
_entity.id
_entity.type
_entity.pdbx_description
1 polymer ?
#
loop_
_entity_poly.entity_id
_entity_poly.type
_entity_poly.pdbx_seq_one_letter_code
_entity_poly.pdbx_strand_id
1 'polypeptide(L)'
;DIAFSLGVLSLLGKRVPLSLKVFLTALAIIDDLGAIVIIAFFYSGEIQYLYLLLMLGCLILLLTLNKFNVRNFIPYLIVGIFLWEFTHVSGIHATIAGVLLALTIPHKSNKKKHTNSLLLKLEHTISPYVAFGIMPIFAFANAGVSLEGLTFHSLLNPVPLGILCGLFFGKQIGVFVFSYLSIKLKFAEMPN
;
A
#
# COMPACT_ATOMS: atom_id res chain seq x y z
N ASP A 1 -5.24 -4.36 -7.17
CA ASP A 1 -6.36 -3.50 -7.63
C ASP A 1 -5.89 -2.31 -8.50
N ILE A 2 -4.80 -1.61 -8.14
CA ILE A 2 -4.29 -0.44 -8.88
C ILE A 2 -3.98 -0.80 -10.34
N ALA A 3 -3.17 -1.84 -10.56
CA ALA A 3 -2.75 -2.25 -11.89
C ALA A 3 -3.95 -2.67 -12.77
N PHE A 4 -4.92 -3.37 -12.17
CA PHE A 4 -6.13 -3.80 -12.87
C PHE A 4 -7.02 -2.62 -13.24
N SER A 5 -7.28 -1.72 -12.30
CA SER A 5 -8.10 -0.52 -12.52
C SER A 5 -7.50 0.39 -13.59
N LEU A 6 -6.19 0.64 -13.52
CA LEU A 6 -5.48 1.44 -14.52
C LEU A 6 -5.41 0.72 -15.88
N GLY A 7 -5.30 -0.61 -15.88
CA GLY A 7 -5.36 -1.42 -17.09
C GLY A 7 -6.67 -1.23 -17.81
N VAL A 8 -7.80 -1.38 -17.11
CA VAL A 8 -9.15 -1.16 -17.68
C VAL A 8 -9.31 0.28 -18.18
N LEU A 9 -8.86 1.28 -17.40
CA LEU A 9 -8.91 2.68 -17.83
C LEU A 9 -8.03 2.96 -19.05
N SER A 10 -6.91 2.26 -19.20
CA SER A 10 -6.03 2.42 -20.37
C SER A 10 -6.67 1.90 -21.65
N LEU A 11 -7.52 0.87 -21.56
CA LEU A 11 -8.31 0.36 -22.71
C LEU A 11 -9.32 1.39 -23.22
N LEU A 12 -9.84 2.26 -22.35
CA LEU A 12 -10.72 3.36 -22.72
C LEU A 12 -9.98 4.54 -23.40
N GLY A 13 -8.65 4.52 -23.36
CA GLY A 13 -7.78 5.45 -24.07
C GLY A 13 -7.99 6.92 -23.70
N LYS A 14 -8.15 7.76 -24.74
CA LYS A 14 -8.30 9.23 -24.60
C LYS A 14 -9.68 9.67 -24.09
N ARG A 15 -10.63 8.77 -23.96
CA ARG A 15 -11.99 9.07 -23.48
C ARG A 15 -12.04 9.36 -21.98
N VAL A 16 -11.03 8.93 -21.25
CA VAL A 16 -10.97 9.12 -19.80
C VAL A 16 -10.08 10.32 -19.48
N PRO A 17 -10.60 11.34 -18.81
CA PRO A 17 -9.83 12.49 -18.35
C PRO A 17 -8.66 12.08 -17.44
N LEU A 18 -7.54 12.81 -17.51
CA LEU A 18 -6.37 12.55 -16.67
C LEU A 18 -6.69 12.69 -15.18
N SER A 19 -7.53 13.66 -14.84
CA SER A 19 -8.01 13.91 -13.47
C SER A 19 -8.69 12.67 -12.86
N LEU A 20 -9.48 11.94 -13.64
CA LEU A 20 -10.13 10.70 -13.18
C LEU A 20 -9.12 9.57 -12.96
N LYS A 21 -8.09 9.47 -13.82
CA LYS A 21 -7.01 8.48 -13.63
C LYS A 21 -6.24 8.75 -12.33
N VAL A 22 -5.90 10.03 -12.08
CA VAL A 22 -5.21 10.45 -10.85
C VAL A 22 -6.08 10.18 -9.62
N PHE A 23 -7.38 10.50 -9.68
CA PHE A 23 -8.32 10.21 -8.59
C PHE A 23 -8.39 8.72 -8.28
N LEU A 24 -8.55 7.86 -9.28
CA LEU A 24 -8.63 6.41 -9.11
C LEU A 24 -7.32 5.82 -8.57
N THR A 25 -6.17 6.31 -9.02
CA THR A 25 -4.87 5.89 -8.51
C THR A 25 -4.71 6.29 -7.04
N ALA A 26 -5.05 7.53 -6.69
CA ALA A 26 -4.98 8.00 -5.31
C ALA A 26 -5.93 7.22 -4.39
N LEU A 27 -7.16 6.96 -4.84
CA LEU A 27 -8.15 6.17 -4.13
C LEU A 27 -7.62 4.76 -3.84
N ALA A 28 -7.08 4.08 -4.85
CA ALA A 28 -6.56 2.73 -4.71
C ALA A 28 -5.35 2.66 -3.75
N ILE A 29 -4.46 3.66 -3.79
CA ILE A 29 -3.33 3.74 -2.84
C ILE A 29 -3.83 3.94 -1.41
N ILE A 30 -4.82 4.81 -1.19
CA ILE A 30 -5.37 5.07 0.15
C ILE A 30 -6.12 3.84 0.67
N ASP A 31 -6.84 3.13 -0.19
CA ASP A 31 -7.55 1.88 0.13
C ASP A 31 -6.56 0.81 0.61
N ASP A 32 -5.46 0.59 -0.13
CA ASP A 32 -4.42 -0.35 0.23
C ASP A 32 -3.72 0.02 1.55
N LEU A 33 -3.40 1.31 1.76
CA LEU A 33 -2.86 1.80 3.02
C LEU A 33 -3.85 1.62 4.18
N GLY A 34 -5.14 1.90 3.95
CA GLY A 34 -6.21 1.67 4.92
C GLY A 34 -6.31 0.21 5.32
N ALA A 35 -6.25 -0.71 4.35
CA ALA A 35 -6.26 -2.14 4.61
C ALA A 35 -5.06 -2.58 5.48
N ILE A 36 -3.85 -2.08 5.18
CA ILE A 36 -2.64 -2.37 5.98
C ILE A 36 -2.83 -1.90 7.43
N VAL A 37 -3.39 -0.71 7.64
CA VAL A 37 -3.64 -0.15 8.97
C VAL A 37 -4.67 -1.00 9.73
N ILE A 38 -5.77 -1.39 9.08
CA ILE A 38 -6.81 -2.24 9.69
C ILE A 38 -6.21 -3.61 10.07
N ILE A 39 -5.47 -4.23 9.18
CA ILE A 39 -4.81 -5.51 9.44
C ILE A 39 -3.87 -5.38 10.65
N ALA A 40 -3.13 -4.28 10.74
CA ALA A 40 -2.23 -4.03 11.83
C ALA A 40 -2.91 -3.92 13.21
N PHE A 41 -4.08 -3.30 13.26
CA PHE A 41 -4.78 -3.12 14.53
C PHE A 41 -5.63 -4.34 14.94
N PHE A 42 -6.24 -5.03 13.98
CA PHE A 42 -7.23 -6.06 14.28
C PHE A 42 -6.70 -7.50 14.11
N TYR A 43 -5.60 -7.67 13.37
CA TYR A 43 -5.05 -8.99 13.06
C TYR A 43 -3.60 -9.15 13.56
N SER A 44 -3.17 -8.31 14.50
CA SER A 44 -1.90 -8.49 15.19
C SER A 44 -1.94 -9.69 16.12
N GLY A 45 -0.82 -10.41 16.20
CA GLY A 45 -0.62 -11.52 17.15
C GLY A 45 -0.36 -11.03 18.57
N GLU A 46 0.21 -11.91 19.40
CA GLU A 46 0.66 -11.52 20.75
C GLU A 46 1.78 -10.48 20.65
N ILE A 47 1.58 -9.34 21.28
CA ILE A 47 2.52 -8.22 21.21
C ILE A 47 3.71 -8.47 22.12
N GLN A 48 4.90 -8.52 21.53
CA GLN A 48 6.16 -8.59 22.26
C GLN A 48 6.75 -7.19 22.45
N TYR A 49 6.61 -6.64 23.65
CA TYR A 49 6.97 -5.26 23.98
C TYR A 49 8.46 -4.94 23.72
N LEU A 50 9.37 -5.88 23.92
CA LEU A 50 10.80 -5.69 23.65
C LEU A 50 11.06 -5.39 22.18
N TYR A 51 10.48 -6.18 21.28
CA TYR A 51 10.64 -6.00 19.83
C TYR A 51 9.93 -4.76 19.32
N LEU A 52 8.80 -4.38 19.94
CA LEU A 52 8.15 -3.11 19.67
C LEU A 52 9.04 -1.92 19.99
N LEU A 53 9.77 -1.97 21.12
CA LEU A 53 10.73 -0.94 21.50
C LEU A 53 11.91 -0.88 20.52
N LEU A 54 12.42 -2.02 20.07
CA LEU A 54 13.49 -2.08 19.07
C LEU A 54 13.02 -1.54 17.71
N MET A 55 11.80 -1.85 17.30
CA MET A 55 11.14 -1.31 16.10
C MET A 55 11.07 0.24 16.17
N LEU A 56 10.65 0.78 17.32
CA LEU A 56 10.61 2.23 17.54
C LEU A 56 12.00 2.84 17.49
N GLY A 57 13.02 2.17 18.04
CA GLY A 57 14.43 2.57 17.94
C GLY A 57 14.90 2.67 16.48
N CYS A 58 14.60 1.67 15.67
CA CYS A 58 14.89 1.71 14.23
C CYS A 58 14.16 2.86 13.52
N LEU A 59 12.90 3.12 13.87
CA LEU A 59 12.14 4.23 13.31
C LEU A 59 12.77 5.59 13.65
N ILE A 60 13.17 5.79 14.90
CA ILE A 60 13.87 7.01 15.33
C ILE A 60 15.19 7.16 14.55
N LEU A 61 15.93 6.08 14.36
CA LEU A 61 17.18 6.10 13.59
C LEU A 61 16.92 6.48 12.12
N LEU A 62 15.88 5.94 11.49
CA LEU A 62 15.46 6.30 10.12
C LEU A 62 15.05 7.77 10.02
N LEU A 63 14.29 8.28 10.98
CA LEU A 63 13.92 9.69 11.04
C LEU A 63 15.13 10.61 11.23
N THR A 64 16.13 10.19 12.00
CA THR A 64 17.39 10.94 12.13
C THR A 64 18.18 10.95 10.83
N LEU A 65 18.27 9.82 10.11
CA LEU A 65 18.88 9.77 8.78
C LEU A 65 18.17 10.72 7.80
N ASN A 66 16.84 10.77 7.83
CA ASN A 66 16.05 11.74 7.03
C ASN A 66 16.38 13.18 7.42
N LYS A 67 16.39 13.51 8.72
CA LYS A 67 16.69 14.86 9.24
C LYS A 67 18.07 15.33 8.80
N PHE A 68 19.09 14.45 8.81
CA PHE A 68 20.44 14.73 8.31
C PHE A 68 20.52 14.71 6.78
N ASN A 69 19.40 14.46 6.09
CA ASN A 69 19.32 14.47 4.63
C ASN A 69 20.32 13.51 3.96
N VAL A 70 20.51 12.34 4.57
CA VAL A 70 21.38 11.29 4.03
C VAL A 70 20.79 10.80 2.72
N ARG A 71 21.52 10.95 1.62
CA ARG A 71 21.07 10.63 0.25
C ARG A 71 21.55 9.27 -0.25
N ASN A 72 22.23 8.52 0.61
CA ASN A 72 22.62 7.15 0.30
C ASN A 72 21.50 6.20 0.75
N PHE A 73 21.13 5.27 -0.11
CA PHE A 73 20.07 4.29 0.18
C PHE A 73 20.55 3.17 1.13
N ILE A 74 21.83 2.83 1.13
CA ILE A 74 22.37 1.70 1.89
C ILE A 74 22.02 1.76 3.40
N PRO A 75 22.19 2.90 4.11
CA PRO A 75 21.80 3.00 5.50
C PRO A 75 20.31 2.74 5.74
N TYR A 76 19.44 3.25 4.84
CA TYR A 76 17.99 3.02 4.93
C TYR A 76 17.64 1.55 4.72
N LEU A 77 18.33 0.87 3.80
CA LEU A 77 18.13 -0.56 3.55
C LEU A 77 18.53 -1.40 4.76
N ILE A 78 19.70 -1.15 5.34
CA ILE A 78 20.20 -1.88 6.50
C ILE A 78 19.24 -1.72 7.69
N VAL A 79 18.91 -0.49 8.05
CA VAL A 79 17.98 -0.22 9.15
C VAL A 79 16.57 -0.73 8.82
N GLY A 80 16.16 -0.68 7.56
CA GLY A 80 14.89 -1.20 7.08
C GLY A 80 14.74 -2.72 7.24
N ILE A 81 15.81 -3.48 7.04
CA ILE A 81 15.82 -4.93 7.29
C ILE A 81 15.61 -5.22 8.78
N PHE A 82 16.31 -4.52 9.67
CA PHE A 82 16.11 -4.66 11.12
C PHE A 82 14.70 -4.20 11.54
N LEU A 83 14.20 -3.10 10.96
CA LEU A 83 12.84 -2.63 11.19
C LEU A 83 11.81 -3.70 10.81
N TRP A 84 11.99 -4.34 9.66
CA TRP A 84 11.10 -5.40 9.17
C TRP A 84 11.13 -6.60 10.11
N GLU A 85 12.31 -7.08 10.49
CA GLU A 85 12.48 -8.22 11.41
C GLU A 85 11.84 -7.95 12.76
N PHE A 86 12.13 -6.79 13.38
CA PHE A 86 11.55 -6.44 14.67
C PHE A 86 10.04 -6.22 14.60
N THR A 87 9.51 -5.69 13.49
CA THR A 87 8.06 -5.59 13.27
C THR A 87 7.44 -6.97 13.20
N HIS A 88 8.04 -7.89 12.43
CA HIS A 88 7.56 -9.25 12.29
C HIS A 88 7.52 -9.99 13.64
N VAL A 89 8.61 -9.95 14.41
CA VAL A 89 8.69 -10.64 15.70
C VAL A 89 7.84 -9.95 16.78
N SER A 90 7.58 -8.63 16.67
CA SER A 90 6.73 -7.91 17.62
C SER A 90 5.26 -8.33 17.62
N GLY A 91 4.83 -9.15 16.64
CA GLY A 91 3.44 -9.55 16.46
C GLY A 91 2.63 -8.60 15.57
N ILE A 92 3.23 -7.51 15.11
CA ILE A 92 2.62 -6.58 14.15
C ILE A 92 2.86 -7.08 12.72
N HIS A 93 1.93 -6.81 11.82
CA HIS A 93 2.06 -7.24 10.43
C HIS A 93 3.30 -6.61 9.76
N ALA A 94 4.20 -7.43 9.23
CA ALA A 94 5.50 -7.02 8.69
C ALA A 94 5.40 -6.01 7.53
N THR A 95 4.27 -5.95 6.82
CA THR A 95 4.00 -4.99 5.73
C THR A 95 4.09 -3.54 6.17
N ILE A 96 3.79 -3.24 7.45
CA ILE A 96 3.90 -1.88 8.01
C ILE A 96 5.34 -1.37 7.97
N ALA A 97 6.32 -2.24 8.18
CA ALA A 97 7.73 -1.83 8.14
C ALA A 97 8.10 -1.20 6.79
N GLY A 98 7.58 -1.75 5.67
CA GLY A 98 7.80 -1.19 4.33
C GLY A 98 7.21 0.21 4.17
N VAL A 99 6.00 0.42 4.67
CA VAL A 99 5.33 1.74 4.63
C VAL A 99 6.09 2.75 5.50
N LEU A 100 6.44 2.38 6.73
CA LEU A 100 7.20 3.24 7.63
C LEU A 100 8.57 3.60 7.04
N LEU A 101 9.28 2.63 6.46
CA LEU A 101 10.55 2.87 5.78
C LEU A 101 10.36 3.87 4.63
N ALA A 102 9.37 3.68 3.77
CA ALA A 102 9.11 4.56 2.64
C ALA A 102 8.82 6.01 3.08
N LEU A 103 8.05 6.20 4.15
CA LEU A 103 7.74 7.51 4.72
C LEU A 103 8.97 8.22 5.32
N THR A 104 9.99 7.46 5.72
CA THR A 104 11.24 8.03 6.28
C THR A 104 12.27 8.40 5.22
N ILE A 105 12.13 7.96 3.98
CA ILE A 105 13.08 8.29 2.89
C ILE A 105 12.89 9.75 2.44
N PRO A 106 13.98 10.54 2.29
CA PRO A 106 13.88 11.94 1.90
C PRO A 106 13.26 12.13 0.50
N HIS A 107 12.14 12.88 0.45
CA HIS A 107 11.46 13.22 -0.81
C HIS A 107 11.91 14.58 -1.39
N LYS A 108 12.69 15.38 -0.63
CA LYS A 108 13.07 16.73 -1.06
C LYS A 108 13.94 16.70 -2.32
N SER A 109 13.35 17.11 -3.45
CA SER A 109 14.06 17.44 -4.67
C SER A 109 14.64 18.87 -4.55
N ASN A 110 15.94 19.04 -4.78
CA ASN A 110 16.51 20.38 -4.85
C ASN A 110 16.27 20.93 -6.27
N LYS A 111 15.24 21.79 -6.44
CA LYS A 111 14.86 22.39 -7.72
C LYS A 111 16.01 23.09 -8.46
N LYS A 112 17.06 23.51 -7.74
CA LYS A 112 18.26 24.17 -8.33
C LYS A 112 19.28 23.20 -8.94
N LYS A 113 19.21 21.88 -8.68
CA LYS A 113 20.21 20.90 -9.15
C LYS A 113 19.65 19.75 -9.99
N HIS A 114 18.41 19.76 -10.45
CA HIS A 114 17.80 18.66 -11.23
C HIS A 114 18.06 17.23 -10.63
N THR A 115 18.36 17.13 -9.35
CA THR A 115 18.56 15.86 -8.67
C THR A 115 17.21 15.31 -8.26
N ASN A 116 16.79 14.23 -8.90
CA ASN A 116 15.63 13.45 -8.53
C ASN A 116 15.72 13.10 -7.04
N SER A 117 14.59 13.14 -6.32
CA SER A 117 14.57 12.70 -4.94
C SER A 117 15.00 11.24 -4.84
N LEU A 118 15.63 10.86 -3.72
CA LEU A 118 16.06 9.47 -3.48
C LEU A 118 14.86 8.51 -3.60
N LEU A 119 13.71 8.91 -3.07
CA LEU A 119 12.47 8.14 -3.12
C LEU A 119 12.02 7.86 -4.55
N LEU A 120 11.97 8.88 -5.43
CA LEU A 120 11.61 8.70 -6.84
C LEU A 120 12.59 7.81 -7.59
N LYS A 121 13.90 7.95 -7.31
CA LYS A 121 14.91 7.08 -7.93
C LYS A 121 14.70 5.63 -7.54
N LEU A 122 14.40 5.38 -6.27
CA LEU A 122 14.11 4.03 -5.78
C LEU A 122 12.84 3.46 -6.38
N GLU A 123 11.76 4.23 -6.42
CA GLU A 123 10.51 3.84 -7.05
C GLU A 123 10.74 3.38 -8.50
N HIS A 124 11.39 4.20 -9.32
CA HIS A 124 11.68 3.84 -10.69
C HIS A 124 12.60 2.61 -10.84
N THR A 125 13.53 2.43 -9.90
CA THR A 125 14.45 1.29 -9.95
C THR A 125 13.77 0.00 -9.50
N ILE A 126 12.95 0.03 -8.45
CA ILE A 126 12.33 -1.16 -7.84
C ILE A 126 11.07 -1.58 -8.58
N SER A 127 10.31 -0.63 -9.13
CA SER A 127 9.01 -0.87 -9.78
C SER A 127 9.02 -1.99 -10.82
N PRO A 128 9.98 -2.09 -11.76
CA PRO A 128 10.01 -3.21 -12.71
C PRO A 128 10.26 -4.56 -12.04
N TYR A 129 11.12 -4.63 -11.02
CA TYR A 129 11.37 -5.89 -10.29
C TYR A 129 10.13 -6.35 -9.52
N VAL A 130 9.39 -5.40 -8.96
CA VAL A 130 8.12 -5.70 -8.30
C VAL A 130 7.10 -6.18 -9.32
N ALA A 131 6.90 -5.45 -10.41
CA ALA A 131 5.86 -5.75 -11.40
C ALA A 131 6.11 -7.07 -12.16
N PHE A 132 7.35 -7.34 -12.56
CA PHE A 132 7.68 -8.48 -13.42
C PHE A 132 8.33 -9.66 -12.69
N GLY A 133 8.79 -9.47 -11.45
CA GLY A 133 9.40 -10.51 -10.63
C GLY A 133 8.52 -10.89 -9.44
N ILE A 134 8.40 -9.98 -8.47
CA ILE A 134 7.77 -10.28 -7.19
C ILE A 134 6.27 -10.57 -7.35
N MET A 135 5.53 -9.74 -8.10
CA MET A 135 4.08 -9.89 -8.26
C MET A 135 3.68 -11.21 -8.96
N PRO A 136 4.32 -11.64 -10.06
CA PRO A 136 4.04 -12.94 -10.66
C PRO A 136 4.34 -14.12 -9.74
N ILE A 137 5.49 -14.09 -9.03
CA ILE A 137 5.85 -15.14 -8.08
C ILE A 137 4.84 -15.18 -6.92
N PHE A 138 4.48 -14.04 -6.37
CA PHE A 138 3.49 -13.92 -5.31
C PHE A 138 2.13 -14.43 -5.76
N ALA A 139 1.67 -14.04 -6.95
CA ALA A 139 0.41 -14.51 -7.52
C ALA A 139 0.42 -16.03 -7.72
N PHE A 140 1.50 -16.58 -8.25
CA PHE A 140 1.65 -18.04 -8.44
C PHE A 140 1.65 -18.79 -7.11
N ALA A 141 2.40 -18.31 -6.11
CA ALA A 141 2.47 -18.94 -4.80
C ALA A 141 1.13 -18.93 -4.05
N ASN A 142 0.32 -17.88 -4.24
CA ASN A 142 -0.98 -17.73 -3.58
C ASN A 142 -2.17 -18.28 -4.39
N ALA A 143 -1.99 -18.59 -5.68
CA ALA A 143 -3.05 -19.12 -6.53
C ALA A 143 -3.34 -20.61 -6.29
N GLY A 144 -2.50 -21.32 -5.54
CA GLY A 144 -2.63 -22.76 -5.25
C GLY A 144 -3.75 -23.10 -4.26
N VAL A 145 -4.97 -22.66 -4.52
CA VAL A 145 -6.14 -22.99 -3.71
C VAL A 145 -6.72 -24.32 -4.21
N SER A 146 -6.85 -25.30 -3.31
CA SER A 146 -7.55 -26.55 -3.65
C SER A 146 -9.01 -26.27 -3.97
N LEU A 147 -9.43 -26.68 -5.16
CA LEU A 147 -10.84 -26.58 -5.58
C LEU A 147 -11.65 -27.82 -5.14
N GLU A 148 -11.00 -28.82 -4.52
CA GLU A 148 -11.67 -30.01 -4.02
C GLU A 148 -12.65 -29.65 -2.90
N GLY A 149 -13.90 -30.05 -3.05
CA GLY A 149 -14.96 -29.79 -2.06
C GLY A 149 -15.59 -28.40 -2.13
N LEU A 150 -15.20 -27.55 -3.07
CA LEU A 150 -15.90 -26.28 -3.32
C LEU A 150 -17.25 -26.53 -3.97
N THR A 151 -18.31 -26.27 -3.21
CA THR A 151 -19.70 -26.30 -3.65
C THR A 151 -20.23 -24.88 -3.73
N PHE A 152 -21.23 -24.61 -4.54
CA PHE A 152 -21.92 -23.30 -4.52
C PHE A 152 -22.41 -22.92 -3.13
N HIS A 153 -22.73 -23.92 -2.29
CA HIS A 153 -23.11 -23.72 -0.92
C HIS A 153 -21.96 -23.14 -0.05
N SER A 154 -20.72 -23.44 -0.39
CA SER A 154 -19.54 -22.89 0.31
C SER A 154 -19.39 -21.37 0.13
N LEU A 155 -19.93 -20.80 -0.96
CA LEU A 155 -19.95 -19.34 -1.18
C LEU A 155 -20.94 -18.60 -0.27
N LEU A 156 -21.94 -19.32 0.27
CA LEU A 156 -22.92 -18.79 1.19
C LEU A 156 -22.42 -18.77 2.65
N ASN A 157 -21.25 -19.33 2.92
CA ASN A 157 -20.65 -19.24 4.25
C ASN A 157 -20.38 -17.76 4.61
N PRO A 158 -20.43 -17.39 5.89
CA PRO A 158 -20.33 -16.00 6.33
C PRO A 158 -19.10 -15.25 5.82
N VAL A 159 -17.93 -15.92 5.76
CA VAL A 159 -16.67 -15.29 5.34
C VAL A 159 -16.63 -15.04 3.82
N PRO A 160 -16.82 -16.04 2.94
CA PRO A 160 -16.87 -15.78 1.49
C PRO A 160 -17.97 -14.80 1.09
N LEU A 161 -19.16 -14.94 1.68
CA LEU A 161 -20.28 -14.04 1.41
C LEU A 161 -19.97 -12.60 1.85
N GLY A 162 -19.35 -12.43 3.02
CA GLY A 162 -18.92 -11.13 3.52
C GLY A 162 -17.90 -10.47 2.60
N ILE A 163 -16.90 -11.23 2.12
CA ILE A 163 -15.90 -10.74 1.16
C ILE A 163 -16.56 -10.33 -0.15
N LEU A 164 -17.44 -11.18 -0.68
CA LEU A 164 -18.14 -10.91 -1.94
C LEU A 164 -19.03 -9.67 -1.86
N CYS A 165 -19.83 -9.56 -0.81
CA CYS A 165 -20.68 -8.39 -0.57
C CYS A 165 -19.84 -7.12 -0.30
N GLY A 166 -18.75 -7.23 0.44
CA GLY A 166 -17.85 -6.12 0.73
C GLY A 166 -17.18 -5.57 -0.52
N LEU A 167 -16.66 -6.44 -1.37
CA LEU A 167 -16.01 -6.03 -2.61
C LEU A 167 -17.01 -5.50 -3.66
N PHE A 168 -18.17 -6.15 -3.80
CA PHE A 168 -19.12 -5.79 -4.84
C PHE A 168 -20.01 -4.61 -4.44
N PHE A 169 -20.60 -4.63 -3.26
CA PHE A 169 -21.49 -3.56 -2.80
C PHE A 169 -20.77 -2.53 -1.94
N GLY A 170 -19.99 -2.98 -0.96
CA GLY A 170 -19.34 -2.10 0.02
C GLY A 170 -18.37 -1.12 -0.62
N LYS A 171 -17.51 -1.60 -1.50
CA LYS A 171 -16.53 -0.75 -2.19
C LYS A 171 -17.21 0.25 -3.13
N GLN A 172 -18.20 -0.19 -3.92
CA GLN A 172 -18.91 0.70 -4.86
C GLN A 172 -19.71 1.77 -4.12
N ILE A 173 -20.49 1.38 -3.13
CA ILE A 173 -21.34 2.29 -2.35
C ILE A 173 -20.44 3.24 -1.54
N GLY A 174 -19.40 2.71 -0.89
CA GLY A 174 -18.48 3.50 -0.10
C GLY A 174 -17.81 4.59 -0.92
N VAL A 175 -17.17 4.23 -2.03
CA VAL A 175 -16.51 5.20 -2.92
C VAL A 175 -17.49 6.25 -3.42
N PHE A 176 -18.67 5.85 -3.89
CA PHE A 176 -19.67 6.78 -4.41
C PHE A 176 -20.19 7.74 -3.33
N VAL A 177 -20.61 7.20 -2.18
CA VAL A 177 -21.20 8.00 -1.08
C VAL A 177 -20.17 8.99 -0.52
N PHE A 178 -18.95 8.54 -0.20
CA PHE A 178 -17.93 9.44 0.36
C PHE A 178 -17.45 10.48 -0.64
N SER A 179 -17.31 10.13 -1.93
CA SER A 179 -16.95 11.09 -2.98
C SER A 179 -18.07 12.13 -3.16
N TYR A 180 -19.34 11.70 -3.24
CA TYR A 180 -20.48 12.59 -3.34
C TYR A 180 -20.59 13.54 -2.14
N LEU A 181 -20.45 13.01 -0.92
CA LEU A 181 -20.48 13.83 0.30
C LEU A 181 -19.34 14.84 0.35
N SER A 182 -18.12 14.44 -0.05
CA SER A 182 -16.95 15.32 -0.09
C SER A 182 -17.17 16.50 -1.03
N ILE A 183 -17.76 16.25 -2.21
CA ILE A 183 -18.10 17.32 -3.18
C ILE A 183 -19.24 18.19 -2.65
N LYS A 184 -20.30 17.59 -2.11
CA LYS A 184 -21.47 18.33 -1.57
C LYS A 184 -21.10 19.21 -0.39
N LEU A 185 -20.20 18.76 0.47
CA LEU A 185 -19.67 19.52 1.62
C LEU A 185 -18.55 20.50 1.22
N LYS A 186 -18.22 20.60 -0.07
CA LYS A 186 -17.17 21.48 -0.61
C LYS A 186 -15.76 21.20 -0.06
N PHE A 187 -15.49 19.95 0.38
CA PHE A 187 -14.15 19.50 0.75
C PHE A 187 -13.31 19.14 -0.48
N ALA A 188 -13.96 18.81 -1.59
CA ALA A 188 -13.31 18.47 -2.85
C ALA A 188 -14.09 19.06 -4.03
N GLU A 189 -13.38 19.29 -5.14
CA GLU A 189 -13.97 19.68 -6.43
C GLU A 189 -14.09 18.47 -7.33
N MET A 190 -15.13 18.48 -8.20
CA MET A 190 -15.32 17.39 -9.17
C MET A 190 -14.17 17.42 -10.19
N PRO A 191 -13.54 16.28 -10.49
CA PRO A 191 -12.52 16.20 -11.53
C PRO A 191 -13.11 16.61 -12.90
N ASN A 192 -12.47 17.55 -13.56
CA ASN A 192 -12.84 18.03 -14.91
C ASN A 192 -12.27 17.10 -15.98
#